data_a323bf39b42193710eec62f4118c7dab
#
_entry.id   a323bf39b42193710eec62f4118c7dab
#
_cell.length_a   1.000
_cell.length_b   1.000
_cell.length_c   1.000
_cell.angle_alpha   90.00
_cell.angle_beta   90.00
_cell.angle_gamma   90.00
#
_symmetry.space_group_name_H-M   'P 1'
#
loop_
_entity.id
_entity.type
_entity.pdbx_description
1 polymer ?
#
loop_
_entity_poly.entity_id
_entity_poly.type
_entity_poly.pdbx_seq_one_letter_code
_entity_poly.pdbx_strand_id
1 'polypeptide(L)'
;MSNPATVIAAGGVVWRERRGTRQVLLVHRPRYDDWSLPKGKLNAHEHVLLGARREIEEETGLQVVLGPPLGVQRYQIHKNGGTAQKLVHYWSAEPVSDSDFEPNDEVDQISWLPVDKARAKLSYPRDVDILDVLDRVVPVVSTVVVVRHAEALKRKDWDHKDSLRPLSTSGTAVAQRLTGVLAALGVNRIISSDAERCVATVTPYGALIDRHIHLWPQISERGYNTDPDGMRGLSERVWKPGKVTAVCSHRPVLPALARELGLKVGKFSTGAFLAAHRLADGTVIHERFSAP
;
A
#
# COMPACT_ATOMS: atom_id res chain seq x y z
N MET A 1 -20.40 28.80 -5.93
CA MET A 1 -20.56 27.54 -6.68
C MET A 1 -20.07 26.42 -5.78
N SER A 2 -20.95 25.53 -5.35
CA SER A 2 -20.57 24.37 -4.52
C SER A 2 -19.65 23.46 -5.35
N ASN A 3 -18.50 23.11 -4.77
CA ASN A 3 -17.59 22.15 -5.39
C ASN A 3 -18.36 20.83 -5.65
N PRO A 4 -18.30 20.24 -6.84
CA PRO A 4 -19.04 19.01 -7.12
C PRO A 4 -18.59 17.92 -6.13
N ALA A 5 -19.56 17.13 -5.64
CA ALA A 5 -19.26 16.02 -4.72
C ALA A 5 -18.23 15.08 -5.37
N THR A 6 -17.19 14.74 -4.62
CA THR A 6 -16.16 13.81 -5.11
C THR A 6 -16.45 12.39 -4.60
N VAL A 7 -16.51 11.43 -5.51
CA VAL A 7 -16.60 10.00 -5.20
C VAL A 7 -15.23 9.38 -5.36
N ILE A 8 -14.69 8.83 -4.29
CA ILE A 8 -13.41 8.12 -4.32
C ILE A 8 -13.68 6.63 -4.48
N ALA A 9 -12.92 6.00 -5.35
CA ALA A 9 -12.94 4.57 -5.63
C ALA A 9 -11.49 4.05 -5.70
N ALA A 10 -11.32 2.76 -5.53
CA ALA A 10 -10.03 2.09 -5.59
C ALA A 10 -10.17 0.73 -6.26
N GLY A 11 -9.10 0.25 -6.86
CA GLY A 11 -9.05 -1.05 -7.50
C GLY A 11 -7.64 -1.41 -7.96
N GLY A 12 -7.51 -2.38 -8.83
CA GLY A 12 -6.19 -2.81 -9.29
C GLY A 12 -6.21 -3.48 -10.65
N VAL A 13 -5.02 -3.59 -11.23
CA VAL A 13 -4.76 -4.51 -12.33
C VAL A 13 -4.22 -5.80 -11.70
N VAL A 14 -5.07 -6.81 -11.60
CA VAL A 14 -4.69 -8.12 -11.07
C VAL A 14 -3.96 -8.87 -12.19
N TRP A 15 -2.71 -9.27 -11.91
CA TRP A 15 -1.85 -9.88 -12.91
C TRP A 15 -1.11 -11.10 -12.36
N ARG A 16 -0.69 -11.98 -13.27
CA ARG A 16 0.14 -13.14 -12.95
C ARG A 16 1.01 -13.52 -14.15
N GLU A 17 2.11 -14.22 -13.89
CA GLU A 17 2.85 -14.92 -14.93
C GLU A 17 2.38 -16.38 -14.99
N ARG A 18 2.00 -16.83 -16.19
CA ARG A 18 1.61 -18.23 -16.41
C ARG A 18 2.25 -18.75 -17.69
N ARG A 19 3.07 -19.77 -17.58
CA ARG A 19 3.79 -20.39 -18.72
C ARG A 19 4.55 -19.37 -19.58
N GLY A 20 5.23 -18.42 -18.89
CA GLY A 20 6.01 -17.36 -19.55
C GLY A 20 5.17 -16.26 -20.21
N THR A 21 3.87 -16.22 -19.95
CA THR A 21 2.98 -15.17 -20.47
C THR A 21 2.36 -14.40 -19.32
N ARG A 22 2.49 -13.07 -19.36
CA ARG A 22 1.78 -12.19 -18.44
C ARG A 22 0.31 -12.16 -18.79
N GLN A 23 -0.52 -12.47 -17.79
CA GLN A 23 -1.97 -12.42 -17.89
C GLN A 23 -2.50 -11.38 -16.89
N VAL A 24 -3.57 -10.72 -17.27
CA VAL A 24 -4.35 -9.82 -16.41
C VAL A 24 -5.79 -10.29 -16.32
N LEU A 25 -6.40 -10.02 -15.17
CA LEU A 25 -7.78 -10.36 -14.91
C LEU A 25 -8.67 -9.18 -15.27
N LEU A 26 -9.71 -9.44 -16.06
CA LEU A 26 -10.79 -8.51 -16.31
C LEU A 26 -12.09 -9.04 -15.71
N VAL A 27 -12.97 -8.11 -15.35
CA VAL A 27 -14.32 -8.38 -14.86
C VAL A 27 -15.36 -7.93 -15.89
N HIS A 28 -16.42 -8.72 -16.10
CA HIS A 28 -17.58 -8.35 -16.88
C HIS A 28 -18.71 -7.87 -15.97
N ARG A 29 -19.29 -6.69 -16.29
CA ARG A 29 -20.37 -6.11 -15.52
C ARG A 29 -21.69 -6.15 -16.29
N PRO A 30 -22.61 -7.06 -15.94
CA PRO A 30 -23.81 -7.32 -16.74
C PRO A 30 -24.70 -6.08 -16.88
N ARG A 31 -24.76 -5.24 -15.85
CA ARG A 31 -25.55 -3.99 -15.89
C ARG A 31 -25.15 -3.03 -17.00
N TYR A 32 -23.87 -3.04 -17.39
CA TYR A 32 -23.31 -2.12 -18.40
C TYR A 32 -22.89 -2.86 -19.69
N ASP A 33 -22.94 -4.18 -19.66
CA ASP A 33 -22.45 -5.07 -20.73
C ASP A 33 -21.01 -4.68 -21.15
N ASP A 34 -20.14 -4.50 -20.14
CA ASP A 34 -18.78 -4.02 -20.35
C ASP A 34 -17.72 -4.88 -19.62
N TRP A 35 -16.49 -4.82 -20.14
CA TRP A 35 -15.30 -5.39 -19.54
C TRP A 35 -14.41 -4.30 -18.97
N SER A 36 -14.04 -4.42 -17.70
CA SER A 36 -13.25 -3.42 -16.99
C SER A 36 -12.25 -4.05 -16.02
N LEU A 37 -11.40 -3.20 -15.43
CA LEU A 37 -10.54 -3.54 -14.31
C LEU A 37 -11.37 -3.57 -13.01
N PRO A 38 -11.11 -4.52 -12.08
CA PRO A 38 -11.82 -4.60 -10.81
C PRO A 38 -11.61 -3.35 -9.96
N LYS A 39 -12.70 -2.76 -9.47
CA LYS A 39 -12.71 -1.50 -8.71
C LYS A 39 -14.07 -1.15 -8.16
N GLY A 40 -14.11 -0.54 -7.00
CA GLY A 40 -15.35 0.00 -6.47
C GLY A 40 -15.17 1.19 -5.54
N LYS A 41 -16.24 1.62 -4.87
CA LYS A 41 -16.26 2.82 -4.03
C LYS A 41 -15.67 2.51 -2.66
N LEU A 42 -14.93 3.48 -2.10
CA LEU A 42 -14.51 3.37 -0.71
C LEU A 42 -15.70 3.47 0.24
N ASN A 43 -15.65 2.69 1.29
CA ASN A 43 -16.51 2.86 2.45
C ASN A 43 -16.13 4.13 3.24
N ALA A 44 -17.01 4.60 4.11
CA ALA A 44 -16.72 5.75 4.96
C ALA A 44 -15.46 5.49 5.79
N HIS A 45 -14.50 6.42 5.74
CA HIS A 45 -13.22 6.34 6.46
C HIS A 45 -12.32 5.15 6.08
N GLU A 46 -12.60 4.47 4.99
CA GLU A 46 -11.76 3.36 4.51
C GLU A 46 -10.47 3.89 3.87
N HIS A 47 -9.34 3.27 4.23
CA HIS A 47 -8.06 3.57 3.61
C HIS A 47 -8.04 3.04 2.17
N VAL A 48 -7.52 3.82 1.22
CA VAL A 48 -7.57 3.51 -0.23
C VAL A 48 -6.99 2.14 -0.60
N LEU A 49 -5.89 1.71 0.07
CA LEU A 49 -5.30 0.38 -0.16
C LEU A 49 -6.22 -0.75 0.35
N LEU A 50 -6.93 -0.54 1.45
CA LEU A 50 -7.89 -1.52 1.96
C LEU A 50 -9.10 -1.62 1.06
N GLY A 51 -9.62 -0.49 0.59
CA GLY A 51 -10.71 -0.45 -0.39
C GLY A 51 -10.32 -1.14 -1.70
N ALA A 52 -9.12 -0.89 -2.22
CA ALA A 52 -8.65 -1.57 -3.43
C ALA A 52 -8.61 -3.09 -3.26
N ARG A 53 -8.06 -3.57 -2.14
CA ARG A 53 -7.99 -5.01 -1.85
C ARG A 53 -9.38 -5.62 -1.69
N ARG A 54 -10.27 -4.98 -0.92
CA ARG A 54 -11.64 -5.45 -0.70
C ARG A 54 -12.43 -5.53 -2.01
N GLU A 55 -12.40 -4.47 -2.83
CA GLU A 55 -13.13 -4.46 -4.12
C GLU A 55 -12.61 -5.52 -5.09
N ILE A 56 -11.28 -5.75 -5.14
CA ILE A 56 -10.72 -6.83 -5.94
C ILE A 56 -11.24 -8.19 -5.42
N GLU A 57 -11.24 -8.43 -4.11
CA GLU A 57 -11.71 -9.66 -3.51
C GLU A 57 -13.22 -9.87 -3.76
N GLU A 58 -14.05 -8.84 -3.57
CA GLU A 58 -15.50 -8.86 -3.82
C GLU A 58 -15.85 -9.14 -5.29
N GLU A 59 -15.13 -8.51 -6.24
CA GLU A 59 -15.41 -8.65 -7.67
C GLU A 59 -14.75 -9.89 -8.32
N THR A 60 -13.73 -10.49 -7.69
CA THR A 60 -12.94 -11.56 -8.34
C THR A 60 -12.76 -12.83 -7.50
N GLY A 61 -13.13 -12.82 -6.23
CA GLY A 61 -12.86 -13.90 -5.28
C GLY A 61 -11.36 -14.09 -4.96
N LEU A 62 -10.48 -13.16 -5.35
CA LEU A 62 -9.04 -13.28 -5.18
C LEU A 62 -8.55 -12.42 -4.03
N GLN A 63 -7.81 -13.03 -3.10
CA GLN A 63 -6.96 -12.27 -2.20
C GLN A 63 -5.69 -11.84 -2.94
N VAL A 64 -5.30 -10.57 -2.75
CA VAL A 64 -4.18 -9.97 -3.46
C VAL A 64 -3.22 -9.23 -2.55
N VAL A 65 -1.98 -9.10 -3.01
CA VAL A 65 -0.98 -8.15 -2.49
C VAL A 65 -0.86 -7.01 -3.50
N LEU A 66 -0.92 -5.77 -2.99
CA LEU A 66 -0.80 -4.57 -3.79
C LEU A 66 0.66 -4.18 -3.98
N GLY A 67 1.02 -3.89 -5.22
CA GLY A 67 2.33 -3.40 -5.64
C GLY A 67 2.33 -1.90 -5.94
N PRO A 68 3.12 -1.43 -6.94
CA PRO A 68 3.22 -0.02 -7.29
C PRO A 68 1.89 0.59 -7.75
N PRO A 69 1.71 1.92 -7.55
CA PRO A 69 0.58 2.65 -8.10
C PRO A 69 0.63 2.68 -9.63
N LEU A 70 -0.51 2.52 -10.27
CA LEU A 70 -0.69 2.59 -11.72
C LEU A 70 -1.30 3.90 -12.19
N GLY A 71 -1.80 4.71 -11.26
CA GLY A 71 -2.37 6.02 -11.54
C GLY A 71 -3.76 6.23 -11.00
N VAL A 72 -4.32 7.39 -11.37
CA VAL A 72 -5.66 7.81 -10.92
C VAL A 72 -6.48 8.25 -12.12
N GLN A 73 -7.57 7.55 -12.36
CA GLN A 73 -8.56 7.99 -13.35
C GLN A 73 -9.45 9.08 -12.75
N ARG A 74 -9.80 10.07 -13.58
CA ARG A 74 -10.67 11.20 -13.21
C ARG A 74 -11.74 11.36 -14.28
N TYR A 75 -13.01 11.21 -13.89
CA TYR A 75 -14.14 11.42 -14.81
C TYR A 75 -15.40 11.85 -14.06
N GLN A 76 -16.36 12.40 -14.81
CA GLN A 76 -17.65 12.81 -14.27
C GLN A 76 -18.62 11.63 -14.30
N ILE A 77 -19.46 11.56 -13.27
CA ILE A 77 -20.58 10.63 -13.16
C ILE A 77 -21.88 11.38 -12.84
N HIS A 78 -23.02 10.85 -13.26
CA HIS A 78 -24.31 11.31 -12.82
C HIS A 78 -24.64 10.70 -11.46
N LYS A 79 -25.00 11.55 -10.47
CA LYS A 79 -25.38 11.11 -9.12
C LYS A 79 -26.47 12.02 -8.56
N ASN A 80 -27.60 11.45 -8.15
CA ASN A 80 -28.71 12.15 -7.50
C ASN A 80 -29.18 13.41 -8.25
N GLY A 81 -29.36 13.33 -9.57
CA GLY A 81 -29.82 14.44 -10.40
C GLY A 81 -28.78 15.53 -10.70
N GLY A 82 -27.52 15.33 -10.27
CA GLY A 82 -26.39 16.22 -10.53
C GLY A 82 -25.18 15.48 -11.10
N THR A 83 -24.06 16.20 -11.25
CA THR A 83 -22.77 15.64 -11.63
C THR A 83 -21.84 15.57 -10.42
N ALA A 84 -21.11 14.46 -10.29
CA ALA A 84 -20.03 14.28 -9.31
C ALA A 84 -18.73 13.90 -10.02
N GLN A 85 -17.59 14.31 -9.48
CA GLN A 85 -16.30 13.85 -9.95
C GLN A 85 -16.01 12.47 -9.32
N LYS A 86 -15.65 11.47 -10.13
CA LYS A 86 -15.14 10.18 -9.64
C LYS A 86 -13.63 10.12 -9.82
N LEU A 87 -12.93 9.78 -8.74
CA LEU A 87 -11.49 9.47 -8.71
C LEU A 87 -11.35 7.99 -8.44
N VAL A 88 -10.66 7.28 -9.31
CA VAL A 88 -10.38 5.85 -9.13
C VAL A 88 -8.88 5.65 -9.07
N HIS A 89 -8.39 5.21 -7.92
CA HIS A 89 -6.98 4.88 -7.70
C HIS A 89 -6.72 3.43 -8.07
N TYR A 90 -5.63 3.16 -8.79
CA TYR A 90 -5.26 1.81 -9.23
C TYR A 90 -3.84 1.45 -8.80
N TRP A 91 -3.68 0.21 -8.36
CA TRP A 91 -2.40 -0.43 -8.07
C TRP A 91 -2.23 -1.71 -8.90
N SER A 92 -0.98 -2.12 -9.14
CA SER A 92 -0.74 -3.49 -9.54
C SER A 92 -1.11 -4.42 -8.39
N ALA A 93 -1.63 -5.60 -8.70
CA ALA A 93 -2.07 -6.55 -7.69
C ALA A 93 -1.69 -7.98 -8.11
N GLU A 94 -1.03 -8.71 -7.21
CA GLU A 94 -0.66 -10.10 -7.42
C GLU A 94 -1.53 -11.02 -6.57
N PRO A 95 -2.17 -12.06 -7.13
CA PRO A 95 -3.00 -12.98 -6.37
C PRO A 95 -2.14 -13.83 -5.42
N VAL A 96 -2.64 -14.03 -4.20
CA VAL A 96 -2.02 -14.89 -3.17
C VAL A 96 -2.92 -16.05 -2.76
N SER A 97 -4.10 -16.17 -3.38
CA SER A 97 -5.02 -17.30 -3.23
C SER A 97 -5.51 -17.77 -4.60
N ASP A 98 -6.15 -18.92 -4.64
CA ASP A 98 -7.05 -19.28 -5.72
C ASP A 98 -8.31 -18.43 -5.68
N SER A 99 -9.03 -18.34 -6.79
CA SER A 99 -10.27 -17.59 -6.88
C SER A 99 -11.47 -18.41 -6.41
N ASP A 100 -12.22 -17.85 -5.48
CA ASP A 100 -13.53 -18.34 -5.04
C ASP A 100 -14.65 -17.50 -5.68
N PHE A 101 -14.45 -17.10 -6.95
CA PHE A 101 -15.38 -16.23 -7.65
C PHE A 101 -16.73 -16.90 -7.84
N GLU A 102 -17.79 -16.23 -7.40
CA GLU A 102 -19.18 -16.55 -7.69
C GLU A 102 -19.84 -15.38 -8.43
N PRO A 103 -20.52 -15.63 -9.57
CA PRO A 103 -21.24 -14.61 -10.32
C PRO A 103 -22.29 -13.91 -9.44
N ASN A 104 -22.39 -12.58 -9.60
CA ASN A 104 -23.37 -11.75 -8.90
C ASN A 104 -23.91 -10.62 -9.81
N ASP A 105 -24.77 -9.74 -9.28
CA ASP A 105 -25.39 -8.65 -10.03
C ASP A 105 -24.40 -7.54 -10.47
N GLU A 106 -23.23 -7.46 -9.84
CA GLU A 106 -22.18 -6.49 -10.19
C GLU A 106 -21.19 -7.07 -11.18
N VAL A 107 -20.78 -8.34 -11.00
CA VAL A 107 -19.83 -9.05 -11.85
C VAL A 107 -20.35 -10.47 -12.11
N ASP A 108 -20.63 -10.82 -13.36
CA ASP A 108 -21.11 -12.14 -13.74
C ASP A 108 -20.02 -13.04 -14.35
N GLN A 109 -18.89 -12.45 -14.82
CA GLN A 109 -17.78 -13.20 -15.40
C GLN A 109 -16.44 -12.55 -15.07
N ILE A 110 -15.43 -13.40 -14.87
CA ILE A 110 -14.02 -12.99 -14.79
C ILE A 110 -13.22 -13.69 -15.91
N SER A 111 -12.19 -13.04 -16.42
CA SER A 111 -11.38 -13.61 -17.51
C SER A 111 -9.90 -13.27 -17.35
N TRP A 112 -9.06 -14.31 -17.27
CA TRP A 112 -7.61 -14.17 -17.36
C TRP A 112 -7.16 -14.13 -18.82
N LEU A 113 -6.57 -13.03 -19.26
CA LEU A 113 -6.17 -12.80 -20.64
C LEU A 113 -4.70 -12.36 -20.73
N PRO A 114 -3.96 -12.78 -21.77
CA PRO A 114 -2.71 -12.12 -22.12
C PRO A 114 -2.92 -10.61 -22.25
N VAL A 115 -1.92 -9.80 -21.88
CA VAL A 115 -2.04 -8.33 -21.84
C VAL A 115 -2.63 -7.73 -23.12
N ASP A 116 -2.17 -8.17 -24.30
CA ASP A 116 -2.68 -7.65 -25.58
C ASP A 116 -4.16 -7.99 -25.81
N LYS A 117 -4.59 -9.19 -25.40
CA LYS A 117 -5.99 -9.61 -25.49
C LYS A 117 -6.86 -8.86 -24.50
N ALA A 118 -6.33 -8.59 -23.29
CA ALA A 118 -7.01 -7.77 -22.29
C ALA A 118 -7.19 -6.32 -22.78
N ARG A 119 -6.13 -5.74 -23.37
CA ARG A 119 -6.19 -4.41 -24.00
C ARG A 119 -7.29 -4.30 -25.05
N ALA A 120 -7.40 -5.29 -25.92
CA ALA A 120 -8.43 -5.33 -26.97
C ALA A 120 -9.86 -5.57 -26.42
N LYS A 121 -9.98 -6.22 -25.23
CA LYS A 121 -11.27 -6.57 -24.63
C LYS A 121 -11.81 -5.49 -23.70
N LEU A 122 -10.95 -4.63 -23.13
CA LEU A 122 -11.36 -3.52 -22.26
C LEU A 122 -12.29 -2.56 -23.00
N SER A 123 -13.44 -2.26 -22.40
CA SER A 123 -14.48 -1.41 -23.01
C SER A 123 -14.15 0.08 -22.97
N TYR A 124 -13.17 0.51 -22.14
CA TYR A 124 -12.85 1.92 -21.95
C TYR A 124 -11.38 2.23 -22.22
N PRO A 125 -11.07 3.23 -23.09
CA PRO A 125 -9.67 3.63 -23.32
C PRO A 125 -8.93 4.03 -22.04
N ARG A 126 -9.59 4.63 -21.08
CA ARG A 126 -8.99 4.99 -19.78
C ARG A 126 -8.51 3.78 -18.97
N ASP A 127 -9.14 2.60 -19.13
CA ASP A 127 -8.70 1.37 -18.46
C ASP A 127 -7.48 0.80 -19.18
N VAL A 128 -7.39 0.98 -20.51
CA VAL A 128 -6.19 0.68 -21.29
C VAL A 128 -5.01 1.53 -20.85
N ASP A 129 -5.21 2.84 -20.61
CA ASP A 129 -4.16 3.73 -20.11
C ASP A 129 -3.56 3.23 -18.77
N ILE A 130 -4.39 2.71 -17.86
CA ILE A 130 -3.94 2.10 -16.60
C ILE A 130 -3.20 0.79 -16.85
N LEU A 131 -3.70 -0.06 -17.75
CA LEU A 131 -3.06 -1.32 -18.10
C LEU A 131 -1.66 -1.08 -18.72
N ASP A 132 -1.50 -0.03 -19.54
CA ASP A 132 -0.22 0.31 -20.18
C ASP A 132 0.86 0.77 -19.18
N VAL A 133 0.46 1.18 -17.98
CA VAL A 133 1.43 1.47 -16.90
C VAL A 133 1.99 0.18 -16.30
N LEU A 134 1.20 -0.91 -16.24
CA LEU A 134 1.59 -2.15 -15.58
C LEU A 134 2.96 -2.67 -16.09
N ASP A 135 3.16 -2.77 -17.39
CA ASP A 135 4.38 -3.33 -17.97
C ASP A 135 5.66 -2.54 -17.62
N ARG A 136 5.50 -1.25 -17.24
CA ARG A 136 6.60 -0.37 -16.84
C ARG A 136 6.96 -0.47 -15.36
N VAL A 137 6.08 -1.04 -14.55
CA VAL A 137 6.21 -1.06 -13.08
C VAL A 137 6.28 -2.45 -12.47
N VAL A 138 6.21 -3.49 -13.30
CA VAL A 138 6.35 -4.88 -12.86
C VAL A 138 7.35 -5.65 -13.75
N PRO A 139 8.07 -6.64 -13.23
CA PRO A 139 8.00 -7.16 -11.86
C PRO A 139 8.74 -6.26 -10.85
N VAL A 140 8.22 -6.25 -9.62
CA VAL A 140 8.87 -5.62 -8.47
C VAL A 140 9.89 -6.57 -7.87
N VAL A 141 11.12 -6.12 -7.67
CA VAL A 141 12.20 -6.94 -7.06
C VAL A 141 12.10 -6.94 -5.53
N SER A 142 11.79 -5.80 -4.95
CA SER A 142 11.64 -5.64 -3.49
C SER A 142 10.82 -4.41 -3.14
N THR A 143 10.20 -4.42 -1.97
CA THR A 143 9.41 -3.30 -1.45
C THR A 143 9.87 -2.91 -0.06
N VAL A 144 9.90 -1.62 0.23
CA VAL A 144 10.16 -1.06 1.56
C VAL A 144 9.00 -0.16 1.96
N VAL A 145 8.45 -0.41 3.15
CA VAL A 145 7.39 0.41 3.75
C VAL A 145 7.99 1.18 4.92
N VAL A 146 8.28 2.46 4.72
CA VAL A 146 8.81 3.35 5.77
C VAL A 146 7.65 3.89 6.59
N VAL A 147 7.62 3.58 7.88
CA VAL A 147 6.55 3.96 8.81
C VAL A 147 7.09 4.92 9.86
N ARG A 148 6.41 6.04 10.07
CA ARG A 148 6.60 6.83 11.29
C ARG A 148 5.77 6.21 12.40
N HIS A 149 6.37 5.99 13.59
CA HIS A 149 5.63 5.46 14.75
C HIS A 149 4.29 6.20 14.95
N ALA A 150 3.27 5.50 15.44
CA ALA A 150 1.98 6.05 15.81
C ALA A 150 2.11 7.03 16.99
N GLU A 151 1.04 7.74 17.33
CA GLU A 151 1.08 8.74 18.37
C GLU A 151 1.48 8.13 19.73
N ALA A 152 2.48 8.73 20.39
CA ALA A 152 2.89 8.34 21.73
C ALA A 152 2.34 9.33 22.76
N LEU A 153 2.32 8.95 24.03
CA LEU A 153 2.03 9.86 25.14
C LEU A 153 2.86 11.15 24.98
N LYS A 154 2.33 12.29 25.44
CA LYS A 154 3.07 13.54 25.40
C LYS A 154 4.26 13.46 26.37
N ARG A 155 5.39 14.07 26.00
CA ARG A 155 6.60 14.07 26.85
C ARG A 155 6.36 14.64 28.26
N LYS A 156 5.49 15.64 28.38
CA LYS A 156 5.14 16.24 29.67
C LYS A 156 4.35 15.31 30.60
N ASP A 157 3.72 14.27 30.04
CA ASP A 157 2.89 13.29 30.75
C ASP A 157 3.66 11.97 30.97
N TRP A 158 5.01 11.99 30.81
CA TRP A 158 5.88 10.84 30.92
C TRP A 158 7.19 11.19 31.63
N ASP A 159 7.40 10.65 32.83
CA ASP A 159 8.51 10.94 33.74
C ASP A 159 9.68 9.97 33.71
N HIS A 160 9.58 8.93 32.84
CA HIS A 160 10.62 7.92 32.64
C HIS A 160 11.47 8.21 31.38
N LYS A 161 12.39 7.29 31.04
CA LYS A 161 13.22 7.37 29.83
C LYS A 161 12.35 7.50 28.58
N ASP A 162 12.65 8.46 27.70
CA ASP A 162 11.88 8.71 26.46
C ASP A 162 11.82 7.49 25.53
N SER A 163 12.84 6.62 25.58
CA SER A 163 12.84 5.36 24.81
C SER A 163 11.73 4.39 25.23
N LEU A 164 11.28 4.46 26.49
CA LEU A 164 10.22 3.63 27.06
C LEU A 164 8.83 4.27 26.95
N ARG A 165 8.72 5.46 26.35
CA ARG A 165 7.46 6.18 26.24
C ARG A 165 6.48 5.44 25.30
N PRO A 166 5.30 4.98 25.84
CA PRO A 166 4.36 4.13 25.11
C PRO A 166 3.52 4.94 24.11
N LEU A 167 2.77 4.22 23.28
CA LEU A 167 1.72 4.81 22.46
C LEU A 167 0.61 5.40 23.34
N SER A 168 -0.04 6.45 22.81
CA SER A 168 -1.32 6.93 23.35
C SER A 168 -2.45 5.96 22.95
N THR A 169 -3.64 6.13 23.52
CA THR A 169 -4.83 5.35 23.13
C THR A 169 -5.12 5.48 21.63
N SER A 170 -5.05 6.71 21.08
CA SER A 170 -5.22 6.95 19.65
C SER A 170 -4.10 6.30 18.83
N GLY A 171 -2.85 6.34 19.32
CA GLY A 171 -1.71 5.69 18.69
C GLY A 171 -1.85 4.18 18.63
N THR A 172 -2.35 3.56 19.70
CA THR A 172 -2.64 2.11 19.74
C THR A 172 -3.71 1.75 18.70
N ALA A 173 -4.77 2.55 18.58
CA ALA A 173 -5.80 2.33 17.56
C ALA A 173 -5.24 2.46 16.13
N VAL A 174 -4.33 3.41 15.88
CA VAL A 174 -3.63 3.53 14.58
C VAL A 174 -2.74 2.31 14.32
N ALA A 175 -1.99 1.82 15.32
CA ALA A 175 -1.15 0.62 15.19
C ALA A 175 -1.99 -0.61 14.79
N GLN A 176 -3.19 -0.77 15.34
CA GLN A 176 -4.12 -1.83 14.95
C GLN A 176 -4.58 -1.69 13.49
N ARG A 177 -4.97 -0.48 13.06
CA ARG A 177 -5.40 -0.25 11.67
C ARG A 177 -4.26 -0.41 10.65
N LEU A 178 -3.01 -0.07 11.02
CA LEU A 178 -1.83 -0.31 10.18
C LEU A 178 -1.66 -1.78 9.81
N THR A 179 -2.14 -2.71 10.65
CA THR A 179 -2.09 -4.15 10.38
C THR A 179 -2.69 -4.52 9.02
N GLY A 180 -3.88 -4.01 8.72
CA GLY A 180 -4.54 -4.26 7.44
C GLY A 180 -3.76 -3.69 6.24
N VAL A 181 -3.21 -2.49 6.40
CA VAL A 181 -2.43 -1.83 5.34
C VAL A 181 -1.11 -2.56 5.07
N LEU A 182 -0.39 -2.97 6.12
CA LEU A 182 0.86 -3.74 5.97
C LEU A 182 0.59 -5.11 5.33
N ALA A 183 -0.55 -5.73 5.66
CA ALA A 183 -1.02 -6.96 5.02
C ALA A 183 -1.36 -6.74 3.54
N ALA A 184 -2.05 -5.64 3.20
CA ALA A 184 -2.38 -5.31 1.82
C ALA A 184 -1.14 -5.10 0.94
N LEU A 185 -0.04 -4.61 1.52
CA LEU A 185 1.25 -4.47 0.86
C LEU A 185 2.13 -5.74 0.94
N GLY A 186 1.67 -6.82 1.58
CA GLY A 186 2.38 -8.09 1.67
C GLY A 186 3.66 -8.05 2.51
N VAL A 187 3.74 -7.17 3.52
CA VAL A 187 4.92 -7.06 4.40
C VAL A 187 5.23 -8.42 5.02
N ASN A 188 6.45 -8.92 4.81
CA ASN A 188 6.90 -10.21 5.32
C ASN A 188 8.15 -10.12 6.20
N ARG A 189 8.65 -8.90 6.44
CA ARG A 189 9.78 -8.61 7.31
C ARG A 189 9.59 -7.26 8.00
N ILE A 190 9.96 -7.17 9.28
CA ILE A 190 9.78 -5.95 10.08
C ILE A 190 11.12 -5.58 10.72
N ILE A 191 11.52 -4.33 10.54
CA ILE A 191 12.65 -3.69 11.22
C ILE A 191 12.09 -2.50 12.00
N SER A 192 12.51 -2.32 13.25
CA SER A 192 12.07 -1.21 14.06
C SER A 192 13.23 -0.57 14.83
N SER A 193 13.14 0.72 15.09
CA SER A 193 13.84 1.33 16.21
C SER A 193 13.52 0.57 17.50
N ASP A 194 14.47 0.55 18.44
CA ASP A 194 14.33 -0.07 19.76
C ASP A 194 13.44 0.72 20.74
N ALA A 195 12.97 1.92 20.37
CA ALA A 195 12.06 2.70 21.21
C ALA A 195 10.67 2.07 21.25
N GLU A 196 10.08 1.99 22.45
CA GLU A 196 8.80 1.35 22.73
C GLU A 196 7.70 1.76 21.76
N ARG A 197 7.55 3.06 21.49
CA ARG A 197 6.51 3.56 20.54
C ARG A 197 6.67 3.04 19.11
N CYS A 198 7.91 2.76 18.67
CA CYS A 198 8.13 2.19 17.33
C CYS A 198 7.80 0.69 17.32
N VAL A 199 8.27 -0.03 18.32
CA VAL A 199 8.00 -1.46 18.50
C VAL A 199 6.49 -1.68 18.61
N ALA A 200 5.81 -0.96 19.51
CA ALA A 200 4.37 -1.04 19.72
C ALA A 200 3.56 -0.69 18.47
N THR A 201 4.08 0.18 17.57
CA THR A 201 3.40 0.50 16.30
C THR A 201 3.31 -0.70 15.36
N VAL A 202 4.30 -1.56 15.32
CA VAL A 202 4.37 -2.69 14.38
C VAL A 202 4.12 -4.05 15.01
N THR A 203 4.05 -4.12 16.35
CA THR A 203 3.78 -5.36 17.10
C THR A 203 2.48 -6.04 16.70
N PRO A 204 1.33 -5.34 16.53
CA PRO A 204 0.10 -6.01 16.13
C PRO A 204 0.24 -6.75 14.80
N TYR A 205 0.95 -6.15 13.84
CA TYR A 205 1.19 -6.79 12.56
C TYR A 205 2.20 -7.96 12.66
N GLY A 206 3.29 -7.77 13.41
CA GLY A 206 4.26 -8.84 13.67
C GLY A 206 3.62 -10.08 14.27
N ALA A 207 2.70 -9.89 15.22
CA ALA A 207 1.91 -10.97 15.81
C ALA A 207 0.98 -11.65 14.79
N LEU A 208 0.31 -10.87 13.92
CA LEU A 208 -0.58 -11.42 12.90
C LEU A 208 0.14 -12.38 11.93
N ILE A 209 1.36 -12.02 11.51
CA ILE A 209 2.11 -12.81 10.52
C ILE A 209 3.11 -13.78 11.16
N ASP A 210 3.12 -13.90 12.47
CA ASP A 210 4.08 -14.72 13.25
C ASP A 210 5.54 -14.43 12.84
N ARG A 211 5.94 -13.16 12.92
CA ARG A 211 7.29 -12.71 12.57
C ARG A 211 7.90 -11.86 13.65
N HIS A 212 9.19 -12.12 13.92
CA HIS A 212 9.98 -11.30 14.83
C HIS A 212 10.21 -9.89 14.27
N ILE A 213 10.18 -8.91 15.15
CA ILE A 213 10.57 -7.53 14.86
C ILE A 213 12.10 -7.44 15.09
N HIS A 214 12.83 -7.15 14.00
CA HIS A 214 14.27 -6.93 14.08
C HIS A 214 14.54 -5.53 14.62
N LEU A 215 15.07 -5.42 15.82
CA LEU A 215 15.42 -4.14 16.41
C LEU A 215 16.73 -3.61 15.81
N TRP A 216 16.71 -2.32 15.46
CA TRP A 216 17.89 -1.62 14.98
C TRP A 216 18.01 -0.28 15.71
N PRO A 217 18.82 -0.22 16.79
CA PRO A 217 18.94 0.98 17.63
C PRO A 217 19.41 2.23 16.86
N GLN A 218 20.20 2.06 15.80
CA GLN A 218 20.72 3.17 14.98
C GLN A 218 19.64 3.98 14.27
N ILE A 219 18.44 3.42 14.07
CA ILE A 219 17.29 4.16 13.54
C ILE A 219 16.39 4.73 14.65
N SER A 220 16.81 4.71 15.92
CA SER A 220 16.20 5.47 17.00
C SER A 220 16.71 6.91 17.05
N GLU A 221 15.99 7.83 17.71
CA GLU A 221 16.46 9.20 17.91
C GLU A 221 17.81 9.21 18.65
N ARG A 222 17.95 8.36 19.68
CA ARG A 222 19.19 8.24 20.47
C ARG A 222 20.32 7.66 19.59
N GLY A 223 20.09 6.55 18.92
CA GLY A 223 21.12 5.88 18.11
C GLY A 223 21.62 6.78 17.00
N TYR A 224 20.70 7.45 16.30
CA TYR A 224 21.06 8.41 15.25
C TYR A 224 21.86 9.62 15.77
N ASN A 225 21.48 10.18 16.92
CA ASN A 225 22.21 11.30 17.52
C ASN A 225 23.62 10.89 18.02
N THR A 226 23.78 9.65 18.47
CA THR A 226 25.07 9.14 18.95
C THR A 226 26.00 8.74 17.78
N ASP A 227 25.43 8.13 16.75
CA ASP A 227 26.16 7.65 15.57
C ASP A 227 25.31 7.84 14.30
N PRO A 228 25.35 9.02 13.67
CA PRO A 228 24.61 9.31 12.43
C PRO A 228 24.98 8.39 11.26
N ASP A 229 26.19 7.86 11.26
CA ASP A 229 26.69 6.94 10.23
C ASP A 229 26.31 5.47 10.48
N GLY A 230 25.81 5.14 11.65
CA GLY A 230 25.40 3.77 12.03
C GLY A 230 24.25 3.19 11.23
N MET A 231 23.61 4.03 10.37
CA MET A 231 22.61 3.55 9.39
C MET A 231 23.23 3.08 8.07
N ARG A 232 24.53 3.26 7.86
CA ARG A 232 25.19 2.77 6.64
C ARG A 232 24.94 1.26 6.47
N GLY A 233 24.64 0.86 5.22
CA GLY A 233 24.28 -0.52 4.90
C GLY A 233 22.81 -0.88 5.19
N LEU A 234 21.98 0.06 5.68
CA LEU A 234 20.54 -0.17 5.82
C LEU A 234 19.90 -0.51 4.48
N SER A 235 20.30 0.19 3.41
CA SER A 235 19.79 -0.06 2.06
C SER A 235 19.99 -1.51 1.63
N GLU A 236 21.18 -2.09 1.83
CA GLU A 236 21.47 -3.48 1.49
C GLU A 236 20.65 -4.47 2.31
N ARG A 237 20.29 -4.08 3.54
CA ARG A 237 19.51 -4.95 4.44
C ARG A 237 18.03 -4.94 4.13
N VAL A 238 17.47 -3.80 3.69
CA VAL A 238 16.01 -3.67 3.48
C VAL A 238 15.60 -4.00 2.05
N TRP A 239 16.42 -3.63 1.05
CA TRP A 239 16.15 -3.94 -0.35
C TRP A 239 16.57 -5.37 -0.73
N LYS A 240 16.04 -6.37 -0.02
CA LYS A 240 16.29 -7.78 -0.33
C LYS A 240 15.32 -8.28 -1.39
N PRO A 241 15.81 -8.94 -2.46
CA PRO A 241 14.94 -9.53 -3.48
C PRO A 241 13.88 -10.45 -2.88
N GLY A 242 12.64 -10.33 -3.36
CA GLY A 242 11.50 -11.10 -2.87
C GLY A 242 11.03 -10.71 -1.46
N LYS A 243 11.54 -9.61 -0.88
CA LYS A 243 11.11 -9.15 0.46
C LYS A 243 10.33 -7.85 0.38
N VAL A 244 9.32 -7.78 1.23
CA VAL A 244 8.58 -6.57 1.54
C VAL A 244 8.88 -6.22 2.99
N THR A 245 9.73 -5.20 3.22
CA THR A 245 10.26 -4.86 4.54
C THR A 245 9.59 -3.60 5.08
N ALA A 246 8.89 -3.69 6.22
CA ALA A 246 8.48 -2.51 6.97
C ALA A 246 9.63 -2.00 7.84
N VAL A 247 9.87 -0.68 7.85
CA VAL A 247 10.88 -0.01 8.67
C VAL A 247 10.21 1.08 9.49
N CYS A 248 10.09 0.87 10.81
CA CYS A 248 9.46 1.84 11.72
C CYS A 248 10.50 2.69 12.45
N SER A 249 10.35 4.03 12.35
CA SER A 249 11.28 4.98 12.94
C SER A 249 10.60 6.30 13.34
N HIS A 250 11.39 7.34 13.58
CA HIS A 250 11.01 8.63 14.18
C HIS A 250 11.14 9.79 13.20
N ARG A 251 10.29 10.82 13.37
CA ARG A 251 10.30 12.01 12.53
C ARG A 251 11.69 12.63 12.30
N PRO A 252 12.55 12.82 13.31
CA PRO A 252 13.89 13.42 13.06
C PRO A 252 14.85 12.47 12.34
N VAL A 253 14.65 11.18 12.39
CA VAL A 253 15.49 10.16 11.76
C VAL A 253 15.08 9.88 10.31
N LEU A 254 13.79 10.00 9.99
CA LEU A 254 13.24 9.68 8.66
C LEU A 254 13.97 10.34 7.48
N PRO A 255 14.40 11.61 7.53
CA PRO A 255 15.13 12.21 6.40
C PRO A 255 16.46 11.52 6.10
N ALA A 256 17.21 11.12 7.14
CA ALA A 256 18.47 10.39 6.98
C ALA A 256 18.21 8.95 6.51
N LEU A 257 17.24 8.27 7.14
CA LEU A 257 16.80 6.93 6.75
C LEU A 257 16.37 6.89 5.27
N ALA A 258 15.58 7.85 4.84
CA ALA A 258 15.16 7.94 3.45
C ALA A 258 16.33 8.12 2.47
N ARG A 259 17.30 8.95 2.84
CA ARG A 259 18.51 9.17 2.04
C ARG A 259 19.29 7.86 1.87
N GLU A 260 19.48 7.09 2.94
CA GLU A 260 20.12 5.78 2.89
C GLU A 260 19.36 4.79 1.98
N LEU A 261 18.05 4.93 1.87
CA LEU A 261 17.21 4.11 1.01
C LEU A 261 17.10 4.62 -0.44
N GLY A 262 17.71 5.77 -0.76
CA GLY A 262 17.55 6.43 -2.05
C GLY A 262 16.16 7.05 -2.26
N LEU A 263 15.46 7.40 -1.18
CA LEU A 263 14.08 7.91 -1.21
C LEU A 263 14.04 9.40 -0.89
N LYS A 264 13.05 10.09 -1.45
CA LYS A 264 12.69 11.45 -1.05
C LYS A 264 11.45 11.38 -0.15
N VAL A 265 11.60 11.83 1.09
CA VAL A 265 10.48 11.89 2.04
C VAL A 265 10.18 13.33 2.41
N GLY A 266 8.89 13.68 2.43
CA GLY A 266 8.40 14.93 2.99
C GLY A 266 8.11 14.81 4.49
N LYS A 267 7.30 15.74 5.03
CA LYS A 267 6.85 15.67 6.41
C LYS A 267 5.88 14.49 6.59
N PHE A 268 6.15 13.64 7.59
CA PHE A 268 5.26 12.53 8.01
C PHE A 268 4.50 12.93 9.27
N SER A 269 3.20 12.76 9.29
CA SER A 269 2.39 12.70 10.52
C SER A 269 2.64 11.37 11.24
N THR A 270 2.28 11.25 12.51
CA THR A 270 2.34 9.99 13.26
C THR A 270 1.48 8.92 12.60
N GLY A 271 1.99 7.71 12.48
CA GLY A 271 1.32 6.59 11.79
C GLY A 271 1.30 6.69 10.25
N ALA A 272 1.76 7.81 9.66
CA ALA A 272 1.91 7.92 8.22
C ALA A 272 3.04 7.00 7.72
N PHE A 273 2.92 6.56 6.46
CA PHE A 273 3.89 5.67 5.85
C PHE A 273 4.12 5.99 4.38
N LEU A 274 5.18 5.43 3.84
CA LEU A 274 5.54 5.48 2.42
C LEU A 274 5.84 4.05 1.96
N ALA A 275 5.19 3.61 0.89
CA ALA A 275 5.53 2.37 0.19
C ALA A 275 6.45 2.71 -0.98
N ALA A 276 7.58 2.01 -1.09
CA ALA A 276 8.55 2.18 -2.16
C ALA A 276 8.87 0.82 -2.78
N HIS A 277 8.77 0.74 -4.10
CA HIS A 277 8.92 -0.48 -4.89
C HIS A 277 10.13 -0.32 -5.80
N ARG A 278 11.09 -1.24 -5.69
CA ARG A 278 12.28 -1.28 -6.54
C ARG A 278 12.05 -2.24 -7.70
N LEU A 279 12.24 -1.74 -8.91
CA LEU A 279 12.16 -2.52 -10.15
C LEU A 279 13.51 -3.17 -10.49
N ALA A 280 13.51 -4.06 -11.47
CA ALA A 280 14.69 -4.81 -11.90
C ALA A 280 15.83 -3.91 -12.45
N ASP A 281 15.48 -2.78 -13.06
CA ASP A 281 16.44 -1.78 -13.55
C ASP A 281 17.00 -0.84 -12.45
N GLY A 282 16.57 -1.05 -11.18
CA GLY A 282 16.95 -0.22 -10.04
C GLY A 282 16.06 1.01 -9.83
N THR A 283 15.13 1.30 -10.74
CA THR A 283 14.13 2.37 -10.55
C THR A 283 13.32 2.15 -9.30
N VAL A 284 13.03 3.21 -8.55
CA VAL A 284 12.20 3.16 -7.35
C VAL A 284 10.95 4.02 -7.55
N ILE A 285 9.79 3.37 -7.49
CA ILE A 285 8.48 4.02 -7.50
C ILE A 285 7.99 4.08 -6.07
N HIS A 286 7.48 5.23 -5.63
CA HIS A 286 6.99 5.35 -4.25
C HIS A 286 5.75 6.22 -4.15
N GLU A 287 4.95 5.91 -3.16
CA GLU A 287 3.73 6.64 -2.80
C GLU A 287 3.65 6.81 -1.28
N ARG A 288 3.11 7.96 -0.85
CA ARG A 288 2.97 8.28 0.57
C ARG A 288 1.51 8.30 0.98
N PHE A 289 1.24 7.78 2.17
CA PHE A 289 -0.08 7.68 2.75
C PHE A 289 -0.15 8.34 4.13
N SER A 290 -1.32 8.88 4.46
CA SER A 290 -1.67 9.23 5.83
C SER A 290 -1.82 7.98 6.69
N ALA A 291 -1.90 8.16 8.03
CA ALA A 291 -2.28 7.08 8.92
C ALA A 291 -3.69 6.57 8.56
N PRO A 292 -3.90 5.25 8.61
CA PRO A 292 -5.22 4.65 8.38
C PRO A 292 -6.18 4.87 9.53
#